data_95114c6b037da125818d44c3ac798ac5
#
_entry.id   95114c6b037da125818d44c3ac798ac5
#
_cell.length_a   1.000
_cell.length_b   1.000
_cell.length_c   1.000
_cell.angle_alpha   90.00
_cell.angle_beta   90.00
_cell.angle_gamma   90.00
#
_symmetry.space_group_name_H-M   'P 1'
#
loop_
_entity.id
_entity.type
_entity.pdbx_description
1 polymer ?
#
loop_
_entity_poly.entity_id
_entity_poly.type
_entity_poly.pdbx_seq_one_letter_code
_entity_poly.pdbx_strand_id
1 'polypeptide(L)'
;MIYLLVSIIIFNLIAFFIPKRLSKIEMYTISIFSMLFAICTDVILDLKYHLYWYFSIEPDWKSFIILFGTYPSVAIIYLNYFPFTSDRRKKIIYILWWSVFVTLFEWGTFVAEILHYRKWNIVFSAVTYPLILAVVYWNFLWIRKLARSSR
;
A
#
# COMPACT_ATOMS: atom_id res chain seq x y z
N MET A 1 4.17 12.41 13.99
CA MET A 1 4.00 13.22 12.74
C MET A 1 5.26 13.28 11.87
N ILE A 2 6.44 13.58 12.41
CA ILE A 2 7.70 13.66 11.64
C ILE A 2 8.00 12.36 10.88
N TYR A 3 7.89 11.21 11.54
CA TYR A 3 8.08 9.89 10.93
C TYR A 3 7.26 9.73 9.63
N LEU A 4 5.97 10.07 9.68
CA LEU A 4 5.07 9.96 8.53
C LEU A 4 5.48 10.90 7.39
N LEU A 5 5.73 12.17 7.69
CA LEU A 5 6.11 13.15 6.66
C LEU A 5 7.44 12.77 5.98
N VAL A 6 8.43 12.36 6.75
CA VAL A 6 9.71 11.88 6.22
C VAL A 6 9.50 10.65 5.34
N SER A 7 8.68 9.70 5.78
CA SER A 7 8.38 8.49 4.99
C SER A 7 7.67 8.83 3.68
N ILE A 8 6.69 9.74 3.71
CA ILE A 8 5.98 10.21 2.50
C ILE A 8 6.97 10.85 1.53
N ILE A 9 7.84 11.73 2.01
CA ILE A 9 8.84 12.38 1.17
C ILE A 9 9.75 11.33 0.53
N ILE A 10 10.27 10.39 1.31
CA ILE A 10 11.17 9.33 0.83
C ILE A 10 10.48 8.47 -0.23
N PHE A 11 9.26 7.96 0.04
CA PHE A 11 8.56 7.11 -0.92
C PHE A 11 8.21 7.84 -2.22
N ASN A 12 7.79 9.09 -2.14
CA ASN A 12 7.50 9.89 -3.33
C ASN A 12 8.76 10.23 -4.12
N LEU A 13 9.86 10.56 -3.48
CA LEU A 13 11.15 10.75 -4.15
C LEU A 13 11.62 9.45 -4.83
N ILE A 14 11.58 8.33 -4.14
CA ILE A 14 11.90 7.03 -4.74
C ILE A 14 10.98 6.79 -5.94
N ALA A 15 9.65 6.89 -5.77
CA ALA A 15 8.70 6.70 -6.86
C ALA A 15 8.94 7.67 -8.03
N PHE A 16 9.43 8.88 -7.79
CA PHE A 16 9.72 9.84 -8.84
C PHE A 16 11.01 9.52 -9.62
N PHE A 17 12.09 9.19 -8.90
CA PHE A 17 13.42 9.03 -9.51
C PHE A 17 13.73 7.63 -10.06
N ILE A 18 13.01 6.58 -9.64
CA ILE A 18 13.27 5.23 -10.17
C ILE A 18 13.01 5.14 -11.67
N PRO A 19 13.83 4.35 -12.41
CA PRO A 19 13.54 4.05 -13.82
C PRO A 19 12.18 3.39 -13.97
N LYS A 20 11.28 3.98 -14.76
CA LYS A 20 9.90 3.50 -14.90
C LYS A 20 9.83 2.29 -15.82
N ARG A 21 9.37 1.16 -15.27
CA ARG A 21 8.99 -0.04 -16.03
C ARG A 21 7.47 -0.09 -16.28
N LEU A 22 6.74 0.79 -15.65
CA LEU A 22 5.29 0.95 -15.78
C LEU A 22 4.99 2.09 -16.74
N SER A 23 3.95 1.94 -17.55
CA SER A 23 3.42 3.02 -18.38
C SER A 23 2.70 4.08 -17.52
N LYS A 24 2.49 5.28 -18.07
CA LYS A 24 1.77 6.35 -17.37
C LYS A 24 0.36 5.93 -16.97
N ILE A 25 -0.36 5.21 -17.84
CA ILE A 25 -1.70 4.73 -17.54
C ILE A 25 -1.70 3.67 -16.43
N GLU A 26 -0.73 2.75 -16.45
CA GLU A 26 -0.57 1.76 -15.38
C GLU A 26 -0.29 2.42 -14.04
N MET A 27 0.60 3.43 -13.99
CA MET A 27 0.89 4.18 -12.76
C MET A 27 -0.34 4.92 -12.24
N TYR A 28 -1.06 5.62 -13.13
CA TYR A 28 -2.28 6.35 -12.77
C TYR A 28 -3.35 5.42 -12.19
N THR A 29 -3.65 4.33 -12.91
CA THR A 29 -4.71 3.41 -12.54
C THR A 29 -4.42 2.69 -11.22
N ILE A 30 -3.16 2.25 -11.01
CA ILE A 30 -2.80 1.59 -9.75
C ILE A 30 -2.77 2.56 -8.56
N SER A 31 -2.43 3.82 -8.80
CA SER A 31 -2.49 4.85 -7.76
C SER A 31 -3.93 5.05 -7.27
N ILE A 32 -4.88 5.20 -8.19
CA ILE A 32 -6.30 5.31 -7.84
C ILE A 32 -6.79 4.04 -7.15
N PHE A 33 -6.47 2.87 -7.70
CA PHE A 33 -6.89 1.60 -7.11
C PHE A 33 -6.36 1.44 -5.69
N SER A 34 -5.08 1.72 -5.44
CA SER A 34 -4.48 1.58 -4.10
C SER A 34 -5.14 2.52 -3.08
N MET A 35 -5.45 3.75 -3.46
CA MET A 35 -6.17 4.69 -2.61
C MET A 35 -7.59 4.22 -2.30
N LEU A 36 -8.37 3.85 -3.32
CA LEU A 36 -9.74 3.37 -3.13
C LEU A 36 -9.77 2.09 -2.29
N PHE A 37 -8.86 1.17 -2.53
CA PHE A 37 -8.77 -0.07 -1.78
C PHE A 37 -8.44 0.19 -0.30
N ALA A 38 -7.53 1.13 -0.03
CA ALA A 38 -7.22 1.56 1.33
C ALA A 38 -8.41 2.22 2.01
N ILE A 39 -9.10 3.16 1.34
CA ILE A 39 -10.32 3.80 1.88
C ILE A 39 -11.37 2.73 2.23
N CYS A 40 -11.65 1.79 1.33
CA CYS A 40 -12.62 0.73 1.59
C CYS A 40 -12.21 -0.13 2.79
N THR A 41 -10.92 -0.42 2.92
CA THR A 41 -10.38 -1.19 4.04
C THR A 41 -10.57 -0.41 5.35
N ASP A 42 -10.20 0.87 5.39
CA ASP A 42 -10.31 1.72 6.57
C ASP A 42 -11.78 1.94 6.96
N VAL A 43 -12.68 2.20 6.00
CA VAL A 43 -14.12 2.32 6.28
C VAL A 43 -14.68 1.07 6.95
N ILE A 44 -14.21 -0.11 6.55
CA ILE A 44 -14.68 -1.37 7.14
C ILE A 44 -13.99 -1.64 8.48
N LEU A 45 -12.66 -1.61 8.53
CA LEU A 45 -11.90 -2.07 9.70
C LEU A 45 -11.82 -1.01 10.80
N ASP A 46 -11.62 0.25 10.45
CA ASP A 46 -11.56 1.36 11.39
C ASP A 46 -12.97 1.87 11.73
N LEU A 47 -13.70 2.44 10.77
CA LEU A 47 -14.96 3.13 11.08
C LEU A 47 -16.11 2.19 11.47
N LYS A 48 -16.25 1.01 10.81
CA LYS A 48 -17.35 0.08 11.11
C LYS A 48 -17.05 -0.84 12.29
N TYR A 49 -15.86 -1.45 12.30
CA TYR A 49 -15.50 -2.45 13.31
C TYR A 49 -14.64 -1.89 14.45
N HIS A 50 -14.13 -0.67 14.33
CA HIS A 50 -13.28 0.00 15.33
C HIS A 50 -12.12 -0.90 15.79
N LEU A 51 -11.39 -1.48 14.83
CA LEU A 51 -10.30 -2.39 15.11
C LEU A 51 -9.00 -1.66 15.42
N TYR A 52 -8.80 -0.51 14.78
CA TYR A 52 -7.68 0.41 14.93
C TYR A 52 -8.14 1.83 14.59
N TRP A 53 -7.31 2.83 14.77
CA TRP A 53 -7.54 4.20 14.29
C TRP A 53 -6.21 4.92 14.05
N TYR A 54 -6.26 5.97 13.23
CA TYR A 54 -5.13 6.87 12.99
C TYR A 54 -5.36 8.18 13.71
N PHE A 55 -4.31 8.72 14.39
CA PHE A 55 -4.30 10.01 15.11
C PHE A 55 -5.36 10.16 16.20
N SER A 56 -6.63 10.02 15.89
CA SER A 56 -7.77 10.15 16.82
C SER A 56 -8.84 9.11 16.51
N ILE A 57 -9.67 8.80 17.51
CA ILE A 57 -10.79 7.83 17.38
C ILE A 57 -11.85 8.35 16.39
N GLU A 58 -12.03 9.68 16.33
CA GLU A 58 -12.91 10.30 15.35
C GLU A 58 -12.18 10.47 14.00
N PRO A 59 -12.89 10.39 12.86
CA PRO A 59 -12.30 10.60 11.56
C PRO A 59 -11.54 11.93 11.49
N ASP A 60 -10.24 11.87 11.22
CA ASP A 60 -9.38 13.05 11.11
C ASP A 60 -8.92 13.23 9.66
N TRP A 61 -8.98 14.45 9.16
CA TRP A 61 -8.48 14.79 7.83
C TRP A 61 -6.99 14.44 7.64
N LYS A 62 -6.21 14.33 8.73
CA LYS A 62 -4.81 13.90 8.68
C LYS A 62 -4.63 12.48 8.14
N SER A 63 -5.66 11.62 8.26
CA SER A 63 -5.65 10.28 7.68
C SER A 63 -5.53 10.33 6.15
N PHE A 64 -6.05 11.38 5.50
CA PHE A 64 -5.89 11.59 4.07
C PHE A 64 -4.44 11.87 3.66
N ILE A 65 -3.60 12.41 4.57
CA ILE A 65 -2.16 12.60 4.31
C ILE A 65 -1.49 11.23 4.10
N ILE A 66 -1.85 10.24 4.93
CA ILE A 66 -1.37 8.87 4.76
C ILE A 66 -1.87 8.31 3.43
N LEU A 67 -3.17 8.44 3.19
CA LEU A 67 -3.85 7.87 2.04
C LEU A 67 -3.28 8.37 0.71
N PHE A 68 -3.22 9.68 0.53
CA PHE A 68 -2.75 10.28 -0.72
C PHE A 68 -1.22 10.34 -0.82
N GLY A 69 -0.54 10.43 0.32
CA GLY A 69 0.92 10.58 0.35
C GLY A 69 1.68 9.25 0.27
N THR A 70 1.13 8.16 0.79
CA THR A 70 1.87 6.89 0.94
C THR A 70 1.43 5.83 -0.06
N TYR A 71 0.13 5.54 -0.17
CA TYR A 71 -0.36 4.38 -0.94
C TYR A 71 0.00 4.41 -2.42
N PRO A 72 -0.15 5.53 -3.16
CA PRO A 72 0.21 5.59 -4.57
C PRO A 72 1.69 5.32 -4.82
N SER A 73 2.56 5.98 -4.06
CA SER A 73 4.01 5.85 -4.23
C SER A 73 4.50 4.45 -3.89
N VAL A 74 4.03 3.86 -2.79
CA VAL A 74 4.36 2.49 -2.40
C VAL A 74 3.87 1.47 -3.43
N ALA A 75 2.64 1.61 -3.94
CA ALA A 75 2.09 0.73 -4.98
C ALA A 75 2.89 0.81 -6.29
N ILE A 76 3.31 2.03 -6.70
CA ILE A 76 4.17 2.22 -7.87
C ILE A 76 5.52 1.54 -7.65
N ILE A 77 6.18 1.73 -6.52
CA ILE A 77 7.48 1.12 -6.21
C ILE A 77 7.35 -0.40 -6.22
N TYR A 78 6.35 -0.95 -5.51
CA TYR A 78 6.08 -2.38 -5.42
C TYR A 78 5.95 -3.03 -6.80
N LEU A 79 5.10 -2.47 -7.68
CA LEU A 79 4.85 -3.04 -9.00
C LEU A 79 5.96 -2.74 -9.99
N ASN A 80 6.68 -1.62 -9.84
CA ASN A 80 7.78 -1.28 -10.75
C ASN A 80 8.94 -2.30 -10.67
N TYR A 81 9.18 -2.86 -9.49
CA TYR A 81 10.21 -3.88 -9.26
C TYR A 81 9.68 -5.32 -9.23
N PHE A 82 8.38 -5.49 -9.44
CA PHE A 82 7.77 -6.82 -9.40
C PHE A 82 8.36 -7.75 -10.48
N PRO A 83 8.74 -8.99 -10.14
CA PRO A 83 9.37 -9.93 -11.07
C PRO A 83 8.34 -10.63 -11.98
N PHE A 84 7.73 -9.89 -12.93
CA PHE A 84 6.63 -10.39 -13.78
C PHE A 84 7.00 -11.60 -14.62
N THR A 85 8.23 -11.65 -15.13
CA THR A 85 8.73 -12.72 -16.02
C THR A 85 9.27 -13.94 -15.29
N SER A 86 9.40 -13.85 -13.96
CA SER A 86 9.95 -14.93 -13.15
C SER A 86 8.89 -16.00 -12.82
N ASP A 87 9.37 -17.13 -12.32
CA ASP A 87 8.57 -18.24 -11.84
C ASP A 87 7.69 -17.85 -10.62
N ARG A 88 6.73 -18.73 -10.30
CA ARG A 88 5.79 -18.47 -9.19
C ARG A 88 6.50 -18.32 -7.85
N ARG A 89 7.56 -19.10 -7.62
CA ARG A 89 8.31 -19.08 -6.36
C ARG A 89 8.91 -17.69 -6.09
N LYS A 90 9.55 -17.10 -7.09
CA LYS A 90 10.15 -15.75 -6.97
C LYS A 90 9.09 -14.67 -6.73
N LYS A 91 7.91 -14.78 -7.36
CA LYS A 91 6.79 -13.86 -7.13
C LYS A 91 6.26 -13.95 -5.70
N ILE A 92 6.09 -15.17 -5.17
CA ILE A 92 5.65 -15.39 -3.78
C ILE A 92 6.69 -14.83 -2.81
N ILE A 93 7.98 -15.14 -2.99
CA ILE A 93 9.07 -14.62 -2.16
C ILE A 93 9.07 -13.08 -2.18
N TYR A 94 8.88 -12.47 -3.34
CA TYR A 94 8.81 -11.01 -3.46
C TYR A 94 7.64 -10.42 -2.68
N ILE A 95 6.45 -11.02 -2.77
CA ILE A 95 5.26 -10.60 -2.00
C ILE A 95 5.53 -10.73 -0.50
N LEU A 96 6.14 -11.83 -0.05
CA LEU A 96 6.46 -12.02 1.37
C LEU A 96 7.48 -11.00 1.88
N TRP A 97 8.53 -10.70 1.13
CA TRP A 97 9.49 -9.65 1.49
C TRP A 97 8.82 -8.27 1.60
N TRP A 98 7.96 -7.93 0.65
CA TRP A 98 7.18 -6.69 0.72
C TRP A 98 6.21 -6.69 1.90
N SER A 99 5.61 -7.82 2.24
CA SER A 99 4.75 -7.94 3.42
C SER A 99 5.52 -7.67 4.71
N VAL A 100 6.73 -8.20 4.84
CA VAL A 100 7.62 -7.89 5.97
C VAL A 100 7.93 -6.40 6.01
N PHE A 101 8.30 -5.79 4.88
CA PHE A 101 8.58 -4.35 4.80
C PHE A 101 7.37 -3.50 5.24
N VAL A 102 6.16 -3.79 4.73
CA VAL A 102 4.95 -3.04 5.09
C VAL A 102 4.60 -3.25 6.57
N THR A 103 4.76 -4.46 7.10
CA THR A 103 4.55 -4.74 8.52
C THR A 103 5.52 -3.95 9.41
N LEU A 104 6.79 -3.86 9.03
CA LEU A 104 7.77 -3.05 9.75
C LEU A 104 7.45 -1.55 9.66
N PHE A 105 6.99 -1.10 8.52
CA PHE A 105 6.53 0.28 8.35
C PHE A 105 5.33 0.60 9.25
N GLU A 106 4.33 -0.29 9.29
CA GLU A 106 3.18 -0.17 10.18
C GLU A 106 3.60 -0.16 11.65
N TRP A 107 4.52 -1.05 12.03
CA TRP A 107 5.08 -1.03 13.38
C TRP A 107 5.75 0.31 13.71
N GLY A 108 6.46 0.90 12.76
CA GLY A 108 7.01 2.25 12.91
C GLY A 108 5.94 3.33 13.11
N THR A 109 4.79 3.25 12.41
CA THR A 109 3.67 4.17 12.62
C THR A 109 3.02 3.99 14.00
N PHE A 110 2.97 2.74 14.49
CA PHE A 110 2.50 2.43 15.84
C PHE A 110 3.43 3.01 16.91
N VAL A 111 4.75 2.81 16.79
CA VAL A 111 5.74 3.38 17.72
C VAL A 111 5.76 4.90 17.69
N ALA A 112 5.44 5.50 16.52
CA ALA A 112 5.34 6.95 16.36
C ALA A 112 4.00 7.53 16.84
N GLU A 113 3.16 6.73 17.49
CA GLU A 113 1.83 7.12 18.01
C GLU A 113 0.90 7.70 16.94
N ILE A 114 1.03 7.22 15.70
CA ILE A 114 0.18 7.60 14.58
C ILE A 114 -0.95 6.59 14.41
N LEU A 115 -0.64 5.29 14.53
CA LEU A 115 -1.57 4.17 14.47
C LEU A 115 -1.79 3.60 15.88
N HIS A 116 -3.03 3.35 16.22
CA HIS A 116 -3.43 2.77 17.50
C HIS A 116 -4.29 1.53 17.27
N TYR A 117 -3.97 0.44 17.97
CA TYR A 117 -4.74 -0.80 17.91
C TYR A 117 -5.76 -0.87 19.06
N ARG A 118 -6.96 -1.37 18.77
CA ARG A 118 -7.99 -1.67 19.77
C ARG A 118 -8.27 -3.17 19.87
N LYS A 119 -8.73 -3.76 18.76
CA LYS A 119 -9.00 -5.20 18.62
C LYS A 119 -8.16 -5.84 17.52
N TRP A 120 -7.32 -5.07 16.88
CA TRP A 120 -6.34 -5.47 15.88
C TRP A 120 -4.96 -5.63 16.53
N ASN A 121 -4.02 -6.22 15.85
CA ASN A 121 -2.62 -6.26 16.24
C ASN A 121 -1.72 -6.49 15.02
N ILE A 122 -0.41 -6.28 15.21
CA ILE A 122 0.60 -6.39 14.14
C ILE A 122 0.64 -7.80 13.50
N VAL A 123 0.26 -8.86 14.22
CA VAL A 123 0.24 -10.23 13.68
C VAL A 123 -0.88 -10.38 12.65
N PHE A 124 -2.05 -9.81 12.91
CA PHE A 124 -3.15 -9.80 11.93
C PHE A 124 -2.74 -9.03 10.66
N SER A 125 -2.06 -7.89 10.82
CA SER A 125 -1.51 -7.13 9.69
C SER A 125 -0.51 -7.98 8.90
N ALA A 126 0.43 -8.64 9.56
CA ALA A 126 1.44 -9.49 8.91
C ALA A 126 0.83 -10.63 8.08
N VAL A 127 -0.30 -11.20 8.53
CA VAL A 127 -1.03 -12.24 7.77
C VAL A 127 -1.86 -11.63 6.64
N THR A 128 -2.37 -10.42 6.81
CA THR A 128 -3.26 -9.75 5.84
C THR A 128 -2.47 -9.13 4.68
N TYR A 129 -1.28 -8.59 4.92
CA TYR A 129 -0.48 -7.91 3.89
C TYR A 129 -0.14 -8.77 2.67
N PRO A 130 0.24 -10.06 2.78
CA PRO A 130 0.43 -10.90 1.60
C PRO A 130 -0.81 -10.98 0.71
N LEU A 131 -2.00 -11.02 1.29
CA LEU A 131 -3.26 -11.05 0.56
C LEU A 131 -3.54 -9.71 -0.13
N ILE A 132 -3.35 -8.60 0.57
CA ILE A 132 -3.49 -7.24 0.02
C ILE A 132 -2.55 -7.04 -1.18
N LEU A 133 -1.28 -7.38 -1.03
CA LEU A 133 -0.28 -7.25 -2.09
C LEU A 133 -0.59 -8.17 -3.29
N ALA A 134 -1.13 -9.37 -3.05
CA ALA A 134 -1.59 -10.26 -4.11
C ALA A 134 -2.79 -9.66 -4.86
N VAL A 135 -3.75 -9.03 -4.16
CA VAL A 135 -4.90 -8.33 -4.77
C VAL A 135 -4.41 -7.16 -5.64
N VAL A 136 -3.48 -6.34 -5.14
CA VAL A 136 -2.86 -5.25 -5.90
C VAL A 136 -2.18 -5.78 -7.18
N TYR A 137 -1.43 -6.88 -7.06
CA TYR A 137 -0.79 -7.53 -8.21
C TYR A 137 -1.82 -8.06 -9.24
N TRP A 138 -2.88 -8.74 -8.81
CA TRP A 138 -3.91 -9.25 -9.73
C TRP A 138 -4.69 -8.15 -10.42
N ASN A 139 -5.07 -7.12 -9.68
CA ASN A 139 -5.69 -5.93 -10.28
C ASN A 139 -4.79 -5.32 -11.35
N PHE A 140 -3.49 -5.18 -11.06
CA PHE A 140 -2.53 -4.67 -12.03
C PHE A 140 -2.42 -5.52 -13.30
N LEU A 141 -2.42 -6.85 -13.17
CA LEU A 141 -2.44 -7.74 -14.35
C LEU A 141 -3.68 -7.53 -15.20
N TRP A 142 -4.82 -7.31 -14.58
CA TRP A 142 -6.08 -7.03 -15.27
C TRP A 142 -6.02 -5.69 -16.02
N ILE A 143 -5.56 -4.64 -15.36
CA ILE A 143 -5.33 -3.32 -15.98
C ILE A 143 -4.41 -3.46 -17.20
N ARG A 144 -3.30 -4.18 -17.06
CA ARG A 144 -2.33 -4.41 -18.14
C ARG A 144 -2.95 -5.16 -19.32
N LYS A 145 -3.83 -6.13 -19.06
CA LYS A 145 -4.58 -6.83 -20.11
C LYS A 145 -5.52 -5.89 -20.87
N LEU A 146 -6.30 -5.08 -20.14
CA LEU A 146 -7.21 -4.09 -20.74
C LEU A 146 -6.45 -3.05 -21.58
N ALA A 147 -5.37 -2.50 -21.05
CA ALA A 147 -4.56 -1.51 -21.77
C ALA A 147 -3.91 -2.05 -23.06
N ARG A 148 -3.70 -3.37 -23.17
CA ARG A 148 -3.19 -4.01 -24.39
C ARG A 148 -4.30 -4.29 -25.41
N SER A 149 -5.52 -4.56 -24.96
CA SER A 149 -6.65 -4.86 -25.85
C SER A 149 -7.26 -3.61 -26.49
N SER A 150 -6.91 -2.42 -26.00
CA SER A 150 -7.38 -1.13 -26.52
C SER A 150 -6.40 -0.47 -27.52
N ARG A 151 -5.34 -1.17 -27.90
CA ARG A 151 -4.40 -0.79 -28.96
C ARG A 151 -4.59 -1.64 -30.20
#